data_19b9b7c159ae0a952f17beb334966911
#
_entry.id   19b9b7c159ae0a952f17beb334966911
#
_cell.length_a   1.000
_cell.length_b   1.000
_cell.length_c   1.000
_cell.angle_alpha   90.00
_cell.angle_beta   90.00
_cell.angle_gamma   90.00
#
_symmetry.space_group_name_H-M   'P 1'
#
loop_
_entity.id
_entity.type
_entity.pdbx_description
1 polymer ?
#
loop_
_entity_poly.entity_id
_entity_poly.type
_entity_poly.pdbx_seq_one_letter_code
_entity_poly.pdbx_strand_id
1 'polypeptide(L)'
;MKIKKSDQVLIVSGKDKGKKGKVLEVFPVNSRVVVENINLAKKHRKARKQNEKGQVVEIPRSLHVSNVKLICPKCGQPARLGYRLTEDGKYRVCKKCNQEI
;
A
#
# COMPACT_ATOMS: atom_id res chain seq x y z
N MET A 1 1.57 9.94 -7.96
CA MET A 1 1.76 9.28 -6.64
C MET A 1 3.10 8.56 -6.61
N LYS A 2 3.84 8.71 -5.55
CA LYS A 2 5.19 8.12 -5.42
C LYS A 2 5.16 6.62 -5.09
N ILE A 3 4.12 6.15 -4.39
CA ILE A 3 3.94 4.73 -4.08
C ILE A 3 3.35 4.03 -5.30
N LYS A 4 3.87 2.84 -5.62
CA LYS A 4 3.43 2.04 -6.75
C LYS A 4 2.96 0.66 -6.31
N LYS A 5 2.20 0.00 -7.17
CA LYS A 5 1.79 -1.40 -6.98
C LYS A 5 3.02 -2.29 -6.78
N SER A 6 2.93 -3.24 -5.87
CA SER A 6 3.99 -4.17 -5.45
C SER A 6 5.07 -3.58 -4.55
N ASP A 7 4.97 -2.30 -4.17
CA ASP A 7 5.89 -1.73 -3.18
C ASP A 7 5.63 -2.31 -1.79
N GLN A 8 6.70 -2.49 -1.01
CA GLN A 8 6.62 -2.82 0.41
C GLN A 8 6.45 -1.53 1.19
N VAL A 9 5.47 -1.47 2.07
CA VAL A 9 5.19 -0.28 2.87
C VAL A 9 5.04 -0.59 4.35
N LEU A 10 5.30 0.42 5.19
CA LEU A 10 5.05 0.39 6.61
C LEU A 10 3.86 1.29 6.91
N ILE A 11 2.93 0.81 7.72
CA ILE A 11 1.79 1.61 8.19
C ILE A 11 2.24 2.48 9.36
N VAL A 12 2.11 3.80 9.22
CA VAL A 12 2.64 4.74 10.19
C VAL A 12 1.58 5.31 11.14
N SER A 13 0.30 5.12 10.83
CA SER A 13 -0.79 5.59 11.68
C SER A 13 -2.04 4.73 11.50
N GLY A 14 -2.98 4.83 12.47
CA GLY A 14 -4.23 4.08 12.46
C GLY A 14 -4.13 2.77 13.23
N LYS A 15 -5.16 1.94 13.11
CA LYS A 15 -5.25 0.68 13.85
C LYS A 15 -4.16 -0.34 13.50
N ASP A 16 -3.61 -0.25 12.30
CA ASP A 16 -2.58 -1.18 11.82
C ASP A 16 -1.16 -0.61 11.92
N LYS A 17 -0.97 0.46 12.68
CA LYS A 17 0.33 1.10 12.88
C LYS A 17 1.42 0.08 13.22
N GLY A 18 2.55 0.16 12.54
CA GLY A 18 3.68 -0.74 12.74
C GLY A 18 3.66 -2.00 11.89
N LYS A 19 2.56 -2.28 11.22
CA LYS A 19 2.49 -3.43 10.30
C LYS A 19 3.09 -3.10 8.96
N LYS A 20 3.63 -4.12 8.29
CA LYS A 20 4.21 -4.02 6.95
C LYS A 20 3.36 -4.82 5.97
N GLY A 21 3.33 -4.39 4.74
CA GLY A 21 2.59 -5.10 3.71
C GLY A 21 2.97 -4.68 2.31
N LYS A 22 2.48 -5.43 1.34
CA LYS A 22 2.71 -5.17 -0.08
C LYS A 22 1.53 -4.42 -0.65
N VAL A 23 1.78 -3.39 -1.45
CA VAL A 23 0.73 -2.62 -2.11
C VAL A 23 0.10 -3.47 -3.21
N LEU A 24 -1.21 -3.70 -3.12
CA LEU A 24 -1.97 -4.46 -4.10
C LEU A 24 -2.52 -3.57 -5.21
N GLU A 25 -3.00 -2.38 -4.87
CA GLU A 25 -3.54 -1.43 -5.83
C GLU A 25 -3.26 0.00 -5.40
N VAL A 26 -3.25 0.90 -6.37
CA VAL A 26 -3.00 2.33 -6.18
C VAL A 26 -4.10 3.11 -6.87
N PHE A 27 -4.66 4.10 -6.18
CA PHE A 27 -5.67 5.01 -6.71
C PHE A 27 -5.13 6.44 -6.66
N PRO A 28 -4.38 6.88 -7.69
CA PRO A 28 -3.70 8.18 -7.65
C PRO A 28 -4.65 9.37 -7.53
N VAL A 29 -5.81 9.30 -8.17
CA VAL A 29 -6.81 10.40 -8.14
C VAL A 29 -7.28 10.67 -6.72
N ASN A 30 -7.46 9.62 -5.92
CA ASN A 30 -7.95 9.72 -4.54
C ASN A 30 -6.81 9.72 -3.51
N SER A 31 -5.56 9.60 -3.92
CA SER A 31 -4.39 9.47 -3.04
C SER A 31 -4.55 8.31 -2.05
N ARG A 32 -5.06 7.18 -2.51
CA ARG A 32 -5.32 5.99 -1.69
C ARG A 32 -4.62 4.76 -2.25
N VAL A 33 -4.32 3.84 -1.34
CA VAL A 33 -3.67 2.56 -1.68
C VAL A 33 -4.35 1.43 -0.94
N VAL A 34 -4.32 0.23 -1.53
CA VAL A 34 -4.75 -1.01 -0.89
C VAL A 34 -3.51 -1.82 -0.58
N VAL A 35 -3.35 -2.21 0.69
CA VAL A 35 -2.18 -2.97 1.16
C VAL A 35 -2.64 -4.34 1.64
N GLU A 36 -1.90 -5.38 1.29
CA GLU A 36 -2.20 -6.77 1.64
C GLU A 36 -2.29 -6.94 3.16
N ASN A 37 -3.35 -7.60 3.63
CA ASN A 37 -3.63 -7.88 5.04
C ASN A 37 -3.73 -6.64 5.96
N ILE A 38 -3.90 -5.47 5.39
CA ILE A 38 -4.00 -4.21 6.13
C ILE A 38 -5.39 -3.60 5.91
N ASN A 39 -5.90 -2.92 6.93
CA ASN A 39 -7.20 -2.26 6.89
C ASN A 39 -8.32 -3.21 6.46
N LEU A 40 -8.30 -4.41 7.02
CA LEU A 40 -9.28 -5.45 6.69
C LEU A 40 -10.66 -5.07 7.19
N ALA A 41 -11.66 -5.29 6.33
CA ALA A 41 -13.05 -5.12 6.69
C ALA A 41 -13.79 -6.44 6.45
N LYS A 42 -14.64 -6.82 7.38
CA LYS A 42 -15.48 -7.99 7.23
C LYS A 42 -16.66 -7.67 6.32
N LYS A 43 -16.85 -8.49 5.30
CA LYS A 43 -17.97 -8.36 4.39
C LYS A 43 -18.80 -9.63 4.40
N HIS A 44 -20.08 -9.49 4.70
CA HIS A 44 -21.03 -10.60 4.62
C HIS A 44 -21.46 -10.79 3.17
N ARG A 45 -21.30 -12.00 2.65
CA ARG A 45 -21.84 -12.38 1.37
C ARG A 45 -23.14 -13.13 1.56
N LYS A 46 -24.19 -12.69 0.88
CA LYS A 46 -25.47 -13.39 0.89
C LYS A 46 -25.35 -14.70 0.11
N ALA A 47 -26.07 -15.72 0.58
CA ALA A 47 -26.23 -16.96 -0.18
C ALA A 47 -26.91 -16.68 -1.53
N ARG A 48 -26.35 -17.21 -2.60
CA ARG A 48 -26.90 -17.04 -3.96
C ARG A 48 -27.85 -18.16 -4.35
N LYS A 49 -27.71 -19.30 -3.69
CA LYS A 49 -28.52 -20.50 -3.94
C LYS A 49 -29.21 -20.90 -2.64
N GLN A 50 -30.35 -21.61 -2.76
CA GLN A 50 -31.17 -22.04 -1.63
C GLN A 50 -30.36 -22.83 -0.57
N ASN A 51 -29.40 -23.63 -0.99
CA ASN A 51 -28.59 -24.48 -0.11
C ASN A 51 -27.21 -23.89 0.21
N GLU A 52 -26.95 -22.67 -0.24
CA GLU A 52 -25.67 -22.00 -0.01
C GLU A 52 -25.73 -21.18 1.25
N LYS A 53 -24.71 -21.35 2.12
CA LYS A 53 -24.60 -20.53 3.33
C LYS A 53 -23.94 -19.20 3.00
N GLY A 54 -24.41 -18.14 3.66
CA GLY A 54 -23.73 -16.85 3.63
C GLY A 54 -22.31 -16.97 4.19
N GLN A 55 -21.40 -16.15 3.69
CA GLN A 55 -20.00 -16.17 4.10
C GLN A 55 -19.57 -14.81 4.63
N VAL A 56 -18.66 -14.83 5.61
CA VAL A 56 -17.96 -13.64 6.07
C VAL A 56 -16.55 -13.70 5.52
N VAL A 57 -16.18 -12.70 4.73
CA VAL A 57 -14.82 -12.59 4.17
C VAL A 57 -14.16 -11.30 4.63
N GLU A 58 -12.86 -11.35 4.83
CA GLU A 58 -12.06 -10.17 5.13
C GLU A 58 -11.44 -9.65 3.85
N ILE A 59 -11.69 -8.37 3.57
CA ILE A 59 -11.24 -7.70 2.34
C ILE A 59 -10.42 -6.49 2.72
N PRO A 60 -9.18 -6.33 2.18
CA PRO A 60 -8.42 -5.11 2.39
C PRO A 60 -9.13 -3.91 1.77
N ARG A 61 -9.28 -2.85 2.55
CA ARG A 61 -9.81 -1.57 2.06
C ARG A 61 -8.68 -0.59 1.84
N SER A 62 -8.91 0.38 0.98
CA SER A 62 -7.94 1.42 0.72
C SER A 62 -7.70 2.30 1.95
N LEU A 63 -6.47 2.80 2.07
CA LEU A 63 -6.11 3.85 3.03
C LEU A 63 -5.48 5.02 2.30
N HIS A 64 -5.49 6.19 2.97
CA HIS A 64 -4.82 7.35 2.42
C HIS A 64 -3.31 7.13 2.39
N VAL A 65 -2.67 7.58 1.33
CA VAL A 65 -1.22 7.37 1.13
C VAL A 65 -0.35 8.02 2.21
N SER A 66 -0.86 9.06 2.89
CA SER A 66 -0.15 9.70 4.00
C SER A 66 0.04 8.77 5.21
N ASN A 67 -0.74 7.69 5.30
CA ASN A 67 -0.67 6.72 6.39
C ASN A 67 0.34 5.60 6.13
N VAL A 68 1.02 5.62 5.00
CA VAL A 68 2.01 4.61 4.65
C VAL A 68 3.35 5.24 4.30
N LYS A 69 4.42 4.48 4.49
CA LYS A 69 5.78 4.88 4.14
C LYS A 69 6.43 3.75 3.37
N LEU A 70 7.12 4.05 2.28
CA LEU A 70 7.81 3.04 1.51
C LEU A 70 8.95 2.43 2.33
N ILE A 71 9.07 1.11 2.30
CA ILE A 71 10.27 0.42 2.78
C ILE A 71 11.21 0.30 1.58
N CYS A 72 12.34 0.99 1.65
CA CYS A 72 13.30 1.01 0.55
C CYS A 72 13.88 -0.39 0.32
N PRO A 73 13.80 -0.94 -0.91
CA PRO A 73 14.37 -2.25 -1.20
C PRO A 73 15.90 -2.26 -1.17
N LYS A 74 16.52 -1.10 -1.23
CA LYS A 74 17.99 -0.99 -1.22
C LYS A 74 18.55 -0.94 0.20
N CYS A 75 17.97 -0.11 1.10
CA CYS A 75 18.47 0.02 2.46
C CYS A 75 17.60 -0.68 3.52
N GLY A 76 16.42 -1.18 3.15
CA GLY A 76 15.52 -1.89 4.05
C GLY A 76 14.83 -1.02 5.10
N GLN A 77 14.95 0.31 5.02
CA GLN A 77 14.41 1.24 5.99
C GLN A 77 13.16 1.94 5.45
N PRO A 78 12.17 2.25 6.33
CA PRO A 78 11.07 3.12 5.93
C PRO A 78 11.65 4.49 5.58
N ALA A 79 11.29 5.00 4.41
CA ALA A 79 11.85 6.23 3.91
C ALA A 79 10.84 7.02 3.09
N ARG A 80 11.05 8.34 3.05
CA ARG A 80 10.34 9.20 2.11
C ARG A 80 10.97 9.04 0.74
N LEU A 81 10.13 9.23 -0.28
CA LEU A 81 10.58 9.18 -1.66
C LEU A 81 10.73 10.58 -2.22
N GLY A 82 11.78 10.78 -2.99
CA GLY A 82 11.96 11.93 -3.86
C GLY A 82 12.01 11.47 -5.30
N TYR A 83 12.25 12.41 -6.20
CA TYR A 83 12.45 12.13 -7.61
C TYR A 83 13.77 12.69 -8.07
N ARG A 84 14.46 11.95 -8.94
CA ARG A 84 15.62 12.43 -9.69
C ARG A 84 15.17 12.62 -11.13
N LEU A 85 15.27 13.85 -11.62
CA LEU A 85 14.94 14.18 -13.00
C LEU A 85 16.19 14.04 -13.87
N THR A 86 16.09 13.28 -14.93
CA THR A 86 17.18 13.09 -15.91
C THR A 86 16.62 13.30 -17.31
N GLU A 87 17.50 13.30 -18.32
CA GLU A 87 17.09 13.38 -19.73
C GLU A 87 16.21 12.20 -20.13
N ASP A 88 16.44 11.03 -19.52
CA ASP A 88 15.70 9.80 -19.81
C ASP A 88 14.38 9.70 -19.08
N GLY A 89 14.12 10.56 -18.09
CA GLY A 89 12.88 10.54 -17.37
C GLY A 89 13.01 10.88 -15.88
N LYS A 90 12.05 10.40 -15.13
CA LYS A 90 11.88 10.68 -13.72
C LYS A 90 11.98 9.39 -12.92
N TYR A 91 12.91 9.33 -12.01
CA TYR A 91 13.16 8.14 -11.19
C TYR A 91 12.88 8.39 -9.72
N ARG A 92 12.31 7.38 -9.05
CA ARG A 92 12.11 7.45 -7.60
C ARG A 92 13.47 7.27 -6.90
N VAL A 93 13.68 8.07 -5.85
CA VAL A 93 14.91 8.02 -5.05
C VAL A 93 14.55 7.91 -3.58
N CYS A 94 15.21 7.01 -2.86
CA CYS A 94 15.11 6.93 -1.42
C CYS A 94 15.86 8.10 -0.78
N LYS A 95 15.17 8.89 0.05
CA LYS A 95 15.81 10.04 0.69
C LYS A 95 16.78 9.67 1.81
N LYS A 96 16.77 8.41 2.27
CA LYS A 96 17.72 7.94 3.29
C LYS A 96 19.05 7.47 2.70
N CYS A 97 19.00 6.65 1.64
CA CYS A 97 20.20 6.09 1.02
C CYS A 97 20.58 6.76 -0.30
N ASN A 98 19.74 7.66 -0.81
CA ASN A 98 19.95 8.40 -2.07
C ASN A 98 20.08 7.51 -3.31
N GLN A 99 19.58 6.29 -3.25
CA GLN A 99 19.61 5.37 -4.38
C GLN A 99 18.28 5.38 -5.13
N GLU A 100 18.36 5.17 -6.43
CA GLU A 100 17.17 4.98 -7.26
C GLU A 100 16.50 3.66 -6.95
N ILE A 101 15.17 3.70 -6.97
CA ILE A 101 14.35 2.53 -6.67
C ILE A 101 13.57 2.10 -7.89
#